data_f1c943fb0e2029bf10cf616d4d5633f9
#
_entry.id   f1c943fb0e2029bf10cf616d4d5633f9
#
_cell.length_a   1.000
_cell.length_b   1.000
_cell.length_c   1.000
_cell.angle_alpha   90.00
_cell.angle_beta   90.00
_cell.angle_gamma   90.00
#
_symmetry.space_group_name_H-M   'P 1'
#
loop_
_entity.id
_entity.type
_entity.pdbx_description
1 polymer ?
#
loop_
_entity_poly.entity_id
_entity_poly.type
_entity_poly.pdbx_seq_one_letter_code
_entity_poly.pdbx_strand_id
1 'polypeptide(L)'
;KSVSLNGIILLKSVKTYTENLLKSGIGMLYRKIETVIEEHLKSDSKKILLIDGARQVGKTYIIRYVGKKIFKNFIEINMVEDSLGNRLFENTKTVEDFYLQVSMLAGNKMGKKSDTLIFIDEIQAYPHLLTLLKFLSQDGKFTFIASGSLLGVTLSQTTSIPMGSIRKVRMFPLDFEEFLYANGMNEIIIS
;
A
#
# COMPACT_ATOMS: atom_id res chain seq x y z
N LYS A 1 -25.26 -3.24 15.56
CA LYS A 1 -24.81 -4.63 15.35
C LYS A 1 -23.68 -4.87 16.35
N SER A 2 -23.95 -5.70 17.37
CA SER A 2 -23.01 -6.02 18.44
C SER A 2 -21.85 -6.84 17.85
N VAL A 3 -20.64 -6.31 17.96
CA VAL A 3 -19.43 -7.11 17.76
C VAL A 3 -19.38 -8.08 18.94
N SER A 4 -19.35 -9.40 18.68
CA SER A 4 -19.35 -10.39 19.74
C SER A 4 -18.10 -10.23 20.61
N LEU A 5 -18.24 -10.47 21.92
CA LEU A 5 -17.14 -10.38 22.89
C LEU A 5 -15.90 -11.20 22.44
N ASN A 6 -16.15 -12.34 21.79
CA ASN A 6 -15.12 -13.22 21.22
C ASN A 6 -14.31 -12.54 20.09
N GLY A 7 -14.94 -11.69 19.26
CA GLY A 7 -14.24 -10.93 18.22
C GLY A 7 -13.30 -9.86 18.78
N ILE A 8 -13.68 -9.23 19.89
CA ILE A 8 -12.85 -8.21 20.56
C ILE A 8 -11.65 -8.86 21.27
N ILE A 9 -11.85 -10.03 21.88
CA ILE A 9 -10.77 -10.78 22.54
C ILE A 9 -9.77 -11.28 21.50
N LEU A 10 -10.26 -11.79 20.35
CA LEU A 10 -9.42 -12.26 19.25
C LEU A 10 -8.57 -11.09 18.67
N LEU A 11 -9.18 -9.93 18.44
CA LEU A 11 -8.46 -8.74 17.92
C LEU A 11 -7.41 -8.23 18.93
N LYS A 12 -7.67 -8.25 20.23
CA LYS A 12 -6.69 -7.88 21.24
C LYS A 12 -5.53 -8.86 21.32
N SER A 13 -5.80 -10.17 21.27
CA SER A 13 -4.75 -11.19 21.31
C SER A 13 -3.85 -11.13 20.08
N VAL A 14 -4.42 -10.93 18.88
CA VAL A 14 -3.65 -10.74 17.63
C VAL A 14 -2.77 -9.49 17.72
N LYS A 15 -3.29 -8.37 18.22
CA LYS A 15 -2.51 -7.13 18.36
C LYS A 15 -1.35 -7.29 19.32
N THR A 16 -1.59 -7.91 20.48
CA THR A 16 -0.54 -8.16 21.48
C THR A 16 0.51 -9.14 20.96
N TYR A 17 0.11 -10.14 20.17
CA TYR A 17 1.03 -11.12 19.59
C TYR A 17 1.90 -10.51 18.49
N THR A 18 1.33 -9.69 17.60
CA THR A 18 2.10 -8.95 16.58
C THR A 18 3.08 -7.97 17.19
N GLU A 19 2.70 -7.27 18.27
CA GLU A 19 3.61 -6.39 19.01
C GLU A 19 4.77 -7.18 19.68
N ASN A 20 4.52 -8.37 20.17
CA ASN A 20 5.54 -9.24 20.76
C ASN A 20 6.47 -9.85 19.69
N LEU A 21 5.95 -10.25 18.52
CA LEU A 21 6.76 -10.72 17.39
C LEU A 21 7.69 -9.62 16.86
N LEU A 22 7.20 -8.40 16.76
CA LEU A 22 8.02 -7.25 16.35
C LEU A 22 9.13 -6.93 17.37
N LYS A 23 8.88 -7.15 18.65
CA LYS A 23 9.87 -6.96 19.72
C LYS A 23 10.89 -8.09 19.84
N SER A 24 10.52 -9.31 19.46
CA SER A 24 11.40 -10.50 19.57
C SER A 24 12.35 -10.69 18.39
N GLY A 25 12.31 -9.83 17.37
CA GLY A 25 13.15 -9.99 16.17
C GLY A 25 12.82 -11.22 15.32
N ILE A 26 11.76 -11.95 15.64
CA ILE A 26 11.24 -13.07 14.86
C ILE A 26 10.49 -12.48 13.68
N GLY A 27 10.88 -12.83 12.50
CA GLY A 27 10.56 -12.28 11.19
C GLY A 27 9.13 -11.79 10.95
N MET A 28 8.95 -11.10 9.85
CA MET A 28 7.68 -10.52 9.41
C MET A 28 6.56 -11.55 9.40
N LEU A 29 5.37 -11.15 9.84
CA LEU A 29 4.15 -11.93 9.74
C LEU A 29 3.90 -12.31 8.27
N TYR A 30 3.81 -13.61 7.98
CA TYR A 30 3.50 -14.10 6.64
C TYR A 30 2.17 -13.55 6.13
N ARG A 31 2.20 -13.00 4.94
CA ARG A 31 1.02 -12.46 4.25
C ARG A 31 1.05 -12.88 2.79
N LYS A 32 0.01 -13.56 2.31
CA LYS A 32 -0.12 -14.01 0.91
C LYS A 32 0.03 -12.87 -0.10
N ILE A 33 -0.41 -11.67 0.28
CA ILE A 33 -0.30 -10.49 -0.58
C ILE A 33 1.15 -10.06 -0.82
N GLU A 34 2.12 -10.46 0.03
CA GLU A 34 3.55 -10.18 -0.19
C GLU A 34 4.01 -10.67 -1.56
N THR A 35 3.71 -11.93 -1.88
CA THR A 35 4.05 -12.52 -3.18
C THR A 35 3.44 -11.73 -4.34
N VAL A 36 2.18 -11.33 -4.22
CA VAL A 36 1.47 -10.56 -5.24
C VAL A 36 2.14 -9.21 -5.50
N ILE A 37 2.60 -8.54 -4.41
CA ILE A 37 3.31 -7.26 -4.51
C ILE A 37 4.68 -7.48 -5.14
N GLU A 38 5.45 -8.48 -4.68
CA GLU A 38 6.78 -8.79 -5.24
C GLU A 38 6.72 -9.11 -6.73
N GLU A 39 5.81 -9.99 -7.15
CA GLU A 39 5.62 -10.35 -8.55
C GLU A 39 5.30 -9.12 -9.39
N HIS A 40 4.41 -8.26 -8.91
CA HIS A 40 4.04 -7.05 -9.64
C HIS A 40 5.22 -6.08 -9.77
N LEU A 41 5.95 -5.83 -8.69
CA LEU A 41 7.07 -4.89 -8.68
C LEU A 41 8.29 -5.40 -9.47
N LYS A 42 8.45 -6.72 -9.62
CA LYS A 42 9.49 -7.36 -10.43
C LYS A 42 9.09 -7.53 -11.91
N SER A 43 7.81 -7.35 -12.23
CA SER A 43 7.31 -7.48 -13.61
C SER A 43 7.55 -6.20 -14.40
N ASP A 44 7.59 -6.32 -15.75
CA ASP A 44 7.63 -5.17 -16.67
C ASP A 44 6.27 -4.48 -16.83
N SER A 45 5.36 -4.71 -15.89
CA SER A 45 4.03 -4.11 -15.94
C SER A 45 4.11 -2.59 -15.83
N LYS A 46 3.48 -1.91 -16.78
CA LYS A 46 3.30 -0.45 -16.71
C LYS A 46 2.17 -0.03 -15.76
N LYS A 47 1.35 -0.98 -15.28
CA LYS A 47 0.22 -0.69 -14.42
C LYS A 47 0.70 -0.34 -13.01
N ILE A 48 0.06 0.65 -12.41
CA ILE A 48 0.25 0.95 -10.99
C ILE A 48 -0.52 -0.07 -10.15
N LEU A 49 0.14 -0.67 -9.16
CA LEU A 49 -0.54 -1.55 -8.20
C LEU A 49 -1.28 -0.71 -7.18
N LEU A 50 -2.60 -0.89 -7.10
CA LEU A 50 -3.46 -0.22 -6.14
C LEU A 50 -3.98 -1.23 -5.12
N ILE A 51 -3.52 -1.11 -3.87
CA ILE A 51 -3.92 -2.00 -2.77
C ILE A 51 -5.07 -1.36 -1.99
N ASP A 52 -6.27 -1.94 -2.16
CA ASP A 52 -7.48 -1.58 -1.43
C ASP A 52 -7.68 -2.50 -0.23
N GLY A 53 -8.28 -2.01 0.83
CA GLY A 53 -8.62 -2.81 2.00
C GLY A 53 -8.98 -1.98 3.21
N ALA A 54 -9.57 -2.61 4.24
CA ALA A 54 -9.97 -1.92 5.45
C ALA A 54 -8.80 -1.17 6.11
N ARG A 55 -9.11 -0.23 6.98
CA ARG A 55 -8.09 0.40 7.83
C ARG A 55 -7.46 -0.65 8.74
N GLN A 56 -6.17 -0.49 9.05
CA GLN A 56 -5.41 -1.31 10.00
C GLN A 56 -5.22 -2.80 9.61
N VAL A 57 -5.43 -3.19 8.35
CA VAL A 57 -5.13 -4.56 7.88
C VAL A 57 -3.64 -4.77 7.54
N GLY A 58 -2.81 -3.71 7.64
CA GLY A 58 -1.36 -3.79 7.43
C GLY A 58 -0.88 -3.40 6.02
N LYS A 59 -1.69 -2.68 5.20
CA LYS A 59 -1.31 -2.26 3.83
C LYS A 59 0.02 -1.51 3.78
N THR A 60 0.12 -0.42 4.54
CA THR A 60 1.31 0.42 4.60
C THR A 60 2.54 -0.36 5.03
N TYR A 61 2.39 -1.25 6.02
CA TYR A 61 3.47 -2.08 6.54
C TYR A 61 4.04 -3.02 5.48
N ILE A 62 3.19 -3.81 4.82
CA ILE A 62 3.63 -4.79 3.82
C ILE A 62 4.25 -4.12 2.59
N ILE A 63 3.69 -2.98 2.15
CA ILE A 63 4.23 -2.21 1.03
C ILE A 63 5.62 -1.66 1.37
N ARG A 64 5.81 -1.09 2.57
CA ARG A 64 7.12 -0.63 3.04
C ARG A 64 8.14 -1.76 3.07
N TYR A 65 7.75 -2.91 3.59
CA TYR A 65 8.63 -4.06 3.69
C TYR A 65 9.10 -4.53 2.31
N VAL A 66 8.15 -4.82 1.40
CA VAL A 66 8.49 -5.32 0.06
C VAL A 66 9.19 -4.24 -0.77
N GLY A 67 8.73 -3.00 -0.70
CA GLY A 67 9.31 -1.89 -1.45
C GLY A 67 10.77 -1.63 -1.09
N LYS A 68 11.10 -1.59 0.21
CA LYS A 68 12.48 -1.41 0.68
C LYS A 68 13.38 -2.62 0.44
N LYS A 69 12.81 -3.82 0.29
CA LYS A 69 13.53 -5.05 -0.08
C LYS A 69 13.97 -5.04 -1.54
N ILE A 70 13.17 -4.44 -2.43
CA ILE A 70 13.37 -4.50 -3.88
C ILE A 70 14.07 -3.22 -4.41
N PHE A 71 13.70 -2.05 -3.90
CA PHE A 71 14.16 -0.76 -4.42
C PHE A 71 15.14 -0.08 -3.47
N LYS A 72 16.21 0.46 -4.06
CA LYS A 72 17.22 1.24 -3.33
C LYS A 72 16.64 2.53 -2.74
N ASN A 73 15.78 3.20 -3.52
CA ASN A 73 15.12 4.44 -3.14
C ASN A 73 13.63 4.17 -2.95
N PHE A 74 13.15 4.34 -1.74
CA PHE A 74 11.76 4.20 -1.37
C PHE A 74 11.24 5.55 -0.89
N ILE A 75 10.33 6.14 -1.67
CA ILE A 75 9.69 7.42 -1.38
C ILE A 75 8.25 7.14 -1.00
N GLU A 76 7.89 7.46 0.23
CA GLU A 76 6.53 7.29 0.75
C GLU A 76 5.89 8.65 0.96
N ILE A 77 4.66 8.79 0.51
CA ILE A 77 3.84 9.99 0.63
C ILE A 77 2.51 9.59 1.24
N ASN A 78 2.23 10.04 2.45
CA ASN A 78 0.95 9.82 3.10
C ASN A 78 0.02 11.00 2.79
N MET A 79 -1.00 10.74 1.97
CA MET A 79 -1.92 11.78 1.48
C MET A 79 -2.86 12.31 2.58
N VAL A 80 -3.13 11.53 3.62
CA VAL A 80 -3.89 12.01 4.80
C VAL A 80 -3.04 13.00 5.58
N GLU A 81 -1.76 12.68 5.85
CA GLU A 81 -0.86 13.59 6.55
C GLU A 81 -0.65 14.88 5.78
N ASP A 82 -0.47 14.80 4.45
CA ASP A 82 -0.35 15.97 3.60
C ASP A 82 -1.63 16.83 3.62
N SER A 83 -2.81 16.22 3.55
CA SER A 83 -4.09 16.94 3.56
C SER A 83 -4.37 17.69 4.86
N LEU A 84 -3.84 17.19 5.97
CA LEU A 84 -3.95 17.83 7.29
C LEU A 84 -2.82 18.82 7.56
N GLY A 85 -1.73 18.76 6.82
CA GLY A 85 -0.52 19.56 6.98
C GLY A 85 -0.28 20.55 5.84
N ASN A 86 0.75 20.28 5.04
CA ASN A 86 1.26 21.21 4.03
C ASN A 86 0.37 21.34 2.79
N ARG A 87 -0.54 20.39 2.54
CA ARG A 87 -1.44 20.36 1.39
C ARG A 87 -0.75 20.50 0.03
N LEU A 88 0.44 19.93 -0.09
CA LEU A 88 1.25 20.04 -1.29
C LEU A 88 0.55 19.47 -2.53
N PHE A 89 -0.24 18.40 -2.34
CA PHE A 89 -0.92 17.68 -3.42
C PHE A 89 -2.35 18.16 -3.69
N GLU A 90 -2.88 19.13 -2.91
CA GLU A 90 -4.27 19.59 -3.02
C GLU A 90 -4.63 20.12 -4.42
N ASN A 91 -3.72 20.86 -5.04
CA ASN A 91 -3.90 21.49 -6.34
C ASN A 91 -3.14 20.80 -7.48
N THR A 92 -2.62 19.59 -7.25
CA THR A 92 -1.85 18.82 -8.25
C THR A 92 -2.77 18.33 -9.36
N LYS A 93 -2.58 18.81 -10.58
CA LYS A 93 -3.41 18.49 -11.73
C LYS A 93 -2.67 17.74 -12.84
N THR A 94 -1.36 17.95 -12.95
CA THR A 94 -0.52 17.37 -13.99
C THR A 94 0.52 16.40 -13.43
N VAL A 95 1.12 15.60 -14.29
CA VAL A 95 2.23 14.71 -13.95
C VAL A 95 3.46 15.52 -13.52
N GLU A 96 3.68 16.65 -14.16
CA GLU A 96 4.76 17.57 -13.86
C GLU A 96 4.61 18.18 -12.46
N ASP A 97 3.40 18.66 -12.12
CA ASP A 97 3.09 19.15 -10.76
C ASP A 97 3.37 18.08 -9.73
N PHE A 98 2.90 16.83 -9.99
CA PHE A 98 3.11 15.72 -9.08
C PHE A 98 4.60 15.45 -8.83
N TYR A 99 5.40 15.38 -9.90
CA TYR A 99 6.84 15.16 -9.74
C TYR A 99 7.56 16.34 -9.05
N LEU A 100 7.11 17.55 -9.26
CA LEU A 100 7.64 18.71 -8.55
C LEU A 100 7.42 18.55 -7.04
N GLN A 101 6.20 18.23 -6.60
CA GLN A 101 5.87 18.02 -5.18
C GLN A 101 6.67 16.85 -4.60
N VAL A 102 6.74 15.72 -5.32
CA VAL A 102 7.53 14.57 -4.88
C VAL A 102 9.00 14.92 -4.74
N SER A 103 9.57 15.69 -5.66
CA SER A 103 10.99 16.10 -5.60
C SER A 103 11.28 16.99 -4.40
N MET A 104 10.34 17.86 -4.02
CA MET A 104 10.47 18.71 -2.83
C MET A 104 10.52 17.87 -1.54
N LEU A 105 9.72 16.79 -1.48
CA LEU A 105 9.69 15.89 -0.32
C LEU A 105 10.87 14.91 -0.28
N ALA A 106 11.26 14.39 -1.45
CA ALA A 106 12.25 13.33 -1.56
C ALA A 106 13.68 13.83 -1.61
N GLY A 107 13.90 15.07 -2.06
CA GLY A 107 15.24 15.63 -2.25
C GLY A 107 16.11 14.69 -3.11
N ASN A 108 17.28 14.36 -2.61
CA ASN A 108 18.27 13.51 -3.31
C ASN A 108 17.86 12.03 -3.44
N LYS A 109 16.69 11.60 -2.92
CA LYS A 109 16.21 10.22 -3.05
C LYS A 109 15.54 9.93 -4.39
N MET A 110 15.30 10.94 -5.23
CA MET A 110 14.79 10.76 -6.58
C MET A 110 15.92 10.22 -7.48
N GLY A 111 15.98 8.90 -7.59
CA GLY A 111 16.95 8.19 -8.44
C GLY A 111 16.41 7.85 -9.83
N LYS A 112 16.97 6.80 -10.45
CA LYS A 112 16.46 6.24 -11.71
C LYS A 112 15.22 5.42 -11.48
N LYS A 113 14.43 5.17 -12.54
CA LYS A 113 13.23 4.32 -12.51
C LYS A 113 13.49 2.94 -11.91
N SER A 114 14.56 2.28 -12.35
CA SER A 114 14.95 0.95 -11.88
C SER A 114 15.18 0.86 -10.38
N ASP A 115 15.52 1.97 -9.75
CA ASP A 115 16.02 2.03 -8.38
C ASP A 115 15.03 2.72 -7.43
N THR A 116 13.95 3.29 -7.97
CA THR A 116 13.05 4.16 -7.20
C THR A 116 11.61 3.69 -7.25
N LEU A 117 11.04 3.42 -6.08
CA LEU A 117 9.61 3.18 -5.89
C LEU A 117 8.98 4.38 -5.18
N ILE A 118 7.91 4.91 -5.77
CA ILE A 118 7.07 5.94 -5.16
C ILE A 118 5.80 5.28 -4.62
N PHE A 119 5.63 5.33 -3.32
CA PHE A 119 4.47 4.80 -2.63
C PHE A 119 3.52 5.93 -2.22
N ILE A 120 2.31 5.90 -2.76
CA ILE A 120 1.23 6.85 -2.48
C ILE A 120 0.27 6.19 -1.49
N ASP A 121 0.38 6.55 -0.21
CA ASP A 121 -0.47 5.98 0.84
C ASP A 121 -1.72 6.82 1.08
N GLU A 122 -2.85 6.15 1.40
CA GLU A 122 -4.16 6.75 1.69
C GLU A 122 -4.63 7.72 0.57
N ILE A 123 -4.49 7.29 -0.70
CA ILE A 123 -4.75 8.11 -1.90
C ILE A 123 -6.17 8.71 -1.94
N GLN A 124 -7.14 8.11 -1.23
CA GLN A 124 -8.51 8.64 -1.17
C GLN A 124 -8.60 10.01 -0.48
N ALA A 125 -7.56 10.47 0.22
CA ALA A 125 -7.54 11.82 0.77
C ALA A 125 -7.58 12.89 -0.33
N TYR A 126 -7.08 12.55 -1.53
CA TYR A 126 -7.11 13.39 -2.72
C TYR A 126 -7.71 12.64 -3.92
N PRO A 127 -9.05 12.57 -4.05
CA PRO A 127 -9.71 11.77 -5.10
C PRO A 127 -9.27 12.10 -6.53
N HIS A 128 -8.88 13.35 -6.82
CA HIS A 128 -8.39 13.77 -8.13
C HIS A 128 -7.08 13.07 -8.54
N LEU A 129 -6.25 12.65 -7.57
CA LEU A 129 -5.02 11.90 -7.85
C LEU A 129 -5.30 10.50 -8.39
N LEU A 130 -6.46 9.90 -8.13
CA LEU A 130 -6.85 8.62 -8.73
C LEU A 130 -6.91 8.71 -10.27
N THR A 131 -7.38 9.83 -10.80
CA THR A 131 -7.37 10.08 -12.26
C THR A 131 -5.93 10.28 -12.75
N LEU A 132 -5.08 10.94 -11.96
CA LEU A 132 -3.69 11.19 -12.31
C LEU A 132 -2.86 9.89 -12.40
N LEU A 133 -3.23 8.83 -11.68
CA LEU A 133 -2.54 7.53 -11.78
C LEU A 133 -2.47 6.99 -13.23
N LYS A 134 -3.49 7.29 -14.06
CA LYS A 134 -3.45 6.92 -15.49
C LYS A 134 -2.25 7.54 -16.20
N PHE A 135 -2.06 8.82 -16.00
CA PHE A 135 -1.02 9.58 -16.69
C PHE A 135 0.36 9.25 -16.13
N LEU A 136 0.49 9.04 -14.82
CA LEU A 136 1.72 8.56 -14.19
C LEU A 136 2.12 7.17 -14.70
N SER A 137 1.15 6.27 -14.89
CA SER A 137 1.37 4.94 -15.49
C SER A 137 1.86 5.04 -16.93
N GLN A 138 1.28 5.93 -17.74
CA GLN A 138 1.64 6.15 -19.15
C GLN A 138 3.01 6.81 -19.30
N ASP A 139 3.31 7.80 -18.47
CA ASP A 139 4.62 8.48 -18.43
C ASP A 139 5.75 7.49 -18.10
N GLY A 140 5.50 6.59 -17.15
CA GLY A 140 6.38 5.49 -16.84
C GLY A 140 7.78 5.87 -16.35
N LYS A 141 7.98 7.10 -15.87
CA LYS A 141 9.28 7.62 -15.38
C LYS A 141 9.74 6.97 -14.10
N PHE A 142 8.81 6.51 -13.25
CA PHE A 142 9.08 5.78 -12.00
C PHE A 142 8.17 4.58 -11.85
N THR A 143 8.50 3.71 -10.89
CA THR A 143 7.60 2.63 -10.45
C THR A 143 6.72 3.17 -9.33
N PHE A 144 5.43 2.84 -9.39
CA PHE A 144 4.44 3.31 -8.42
C PHE A 144 3.69 2.16 -7.79
N ILE A 145 3.37 2.34 -6.51
CA ILE A 145 2.36 1.57 -5.79
C ILE A 145 1.48 2.56 -5.03
N ALA A 146 0.19 2.31 -4.95
CA ALA A 146 -0.72 3.12 -4.18
C ALA A 146 -1.53 2.27 -3.22
N SER A 147 -1.94 2.84 -2.10
CA SER A 147 -2.87 2.20 -1.18
C SER A 147 -4.00 3.16 -0.79
N GLY A 148 -5.10 2.55 -0.34
CA GLY A 148 -6.20 3.33 0.23
C GLY A 148 -7.21 2.46 0.96
N SER A 149 -8.03 3.10 1.76
CA SER A 149 -9.12 2.48 2.47
C SER A 149 -10.46 2.89 1.87
N LEU A 150 -11.41 1.93 1.76
CA LEU A 150 -12.75 2.17 1.20
C LEU A 150 -12.75 2.73 -0.24
N LEU A 151 -11.74 2.41 -1.03
CA LEU A 151 -11.63 2.87 -2.42
C LEU A 151 -12.83 2.50 -3.29
N GLY A 152 -13.61 1.48 -2.92
CA GLY A 152 -14.84 1.13 -3.62
C GLY A 152 -15.85 2.27 -3.67
N VAL A 153 -15.99 3.03 -2.59
CA VAL A 153 -16.87 4.21 -2.50
C VAL A 153 -16.29 5.38 -3.27
N THR A 154 -15.01 5.66 -3.07
CA THR A 154 -14.32 6.78 -3.74
C THR A 154 -14.25 6.57 -5.26
N LEU A 155 -14.00 5.33 -5.71
CA LEU A 155 -13.93 4.99 -7.12
C LEU A 155 -15.32 5.08 -7.82
N SER A 156 -16.42 4.77 -7.10
CA SER A 156 -17.77 4.93 -7.66
C SER A 156 -18.16 6.41 -7.86
N GLN A 157 -17.51 7.31 -7.15
CA GLN A 157 -17.71 8.76 -7.25
C GLN A 157 -16.76 9.44 -8.25
N THR A 158 -15.71 8.76 -8.68
CA THR A 158 -14.79 9.30 -9.69
C THR A 158 -15.28 8.96 -11.09
N THR A 159 -15.38 9.96 -11.95
CA THR A 159 -15.93 9.88 -13.31
C THR A 159 -15.13 9.00 -14.27
N SER A 160 -13.92 8.57 -13.90
CA SER A 160 -13.08 7.72 -14.77
C SER A 160 -12.04 6.95 -13.96
N ILE A 161 -12.30 5.66 -13.76
CA ILE A 161 -11.28 4.75 -13.24
C ILE A 161 -10.45 4.25 -14.43
N PRO A 162 -9.13 4.49 -14.47
CA PRO A 162 -8.31 4.04 -15.59
C PRO A 162 -7.98 2.55 -15.46
N MET A 163 -8.96 1.67 -15.68
CA MET A 163 -8.83 0.21 -15.54
C MET A 163 -7.65 -0.39 -16.32
N GLY A 164 -7.26 0.24 -17.44
CA GLY A 164 -6.10 -0.17 -18.23
C GLY A 164 -4.74 0.13 -17.56
N SER A 165 -4.68 1.15 -16.70
CA SER A 165 -3.44 1.66 -16.08
C SER A 165 -3.25 1.24 -14.63
N ILE A 166 -4.23 0.56 -14.03
CA ILE A 166 -4.22 0.15 -12.63
C ILE A 166 -4.45 -1.36 -12.53
N ARG A 167 -3.67 -2.03 -11.69
CA ARG A 167 -3.94 -3.38 -11.17
C ARG A 167 -4.46 -3.23 -9.74
N LYS A 168 -5.77 -3.41 -9.54
CA LYS A 168 -6.36 -3.35 -8.20
C LYS A 168 -6.26 -4.72 -7.51
N VAL A 169 -5.75 -4.73 -6.28
CA VAL A 169 -5.69 -5.91 -5.41
C VAL A 169 -6.31 -5.55 -4.07
N ARG A 170 -7.11 -6.44 -3.53
CA ARG A 170 -7.73 -6.24 -2.22
C ARG A 170 -6.97 -6.97 -1.14
N MET A 171 -6.62 -6.26 -0.08
CA MET A 171 -6.03 -6.82 1.12
C MET A 171 -7.10 -7.00 2.20
N PHE A 172 -7.20 -8.22 2.70
CA PHE A 172 -8.11 -8.59 3.79
C PHE A 172 -7.36 -8.65 5.13
N PRO A 173 -8.06 -8.70 6.27
CA PRO A 173 -7.46 -9.17 7.52
C PRO A 173 -6.81 -10.54 7.32
N LEU A 174 -6.06 -11.02 8.31
CA LEU A 174 -5.48 -12.37 8.26
C LEU A 174 -6.55 -13.40 7.93
N ASP A 175 -6.30 -14.22 6.93
CA ASP A 175 -7.09 -15.42 6.72
C ASP A 175 -6.68 -16.52 7.73
N PHE A 176 -7.37 -17.66 7.71
CA PHE A 176 -7.13 -18.72 8.68
C PHE A 176 -5.72 -19.30 8.58
N GLU A 177 -5.19 -19.47 7.38
CA GLU A 177 -3.85 -19.99 7.14
C GLU A 177 -2.79 -18.98 7.62
N GLU A 178 -2.90 -17.70 7.24
CA GLU A 178 -2.03 -16.62 7.71
C GLU A 178 -2.05 -16.51 9.24
N PHE A 179 -3.23 -16.74 9.86
CA PHE A 179 -3.38 -16.76 11.31
C PHE A 179 -2.67 -17.96 11.94
N LEU A 180 -2.72 -19.13 11.34
CA LEU A 180 -2.01 -20.32 11.84
C LEU A 180 -0.50 -20.11 11.79
N TYR A 181 0.03 -19.59 10.66
CA TYR A 181 1.45 -19.23 10.55
C TYR A 181 1.86 -18.18 11.59
N ALA A 182 1.01 -17.19 11.84
CA ALA A 182 1.25 -16.17 12.85
C ALA A 182 1.36 -16.77 14.28
N ASN A 183 0.75 -17.93 14.51
CA ASN A 183 0.81 -18.67 15.78
C ASN A 183 1.90 -19.76 15.79
N GLY A 184 2.82 -19.74 14.81
CA GLY A 184 3.97 -20.67 14.78
C GLY A 184 3.64 -22.07 14.28
N MET A 185 2.49 -22.28 13.64
CA MET A 185 2.14 -23.54 13.00
C MET A 185 2.87 -23.66 11.67
N ASN A 186 3.51 -24.81 11.42
CA ASN A 186 4.25 -25.10 10.20
C ASN A 186 3.34 -25.71 9.13
N GLU A 187 3.74 -25.63 7.85
CA GLU A 187 3.02 -26.22 6.71
C GLU A 187 2.57 -27.66 6.90
N ILE A 188 3.35 -28.46 7.65
CA ILE A 188 3.07 -29.90 7.93
C ILE A 188 1.76 -30.08 8.74
N ILE A 189 1.30 -29.05 9.45
CA ILE A 189 0.08 -29.11 10.29
C ILE A 189 -1.15 -28.54 9.51
N ILE A 190 -0.89 -27.80 8.44
CA ILE A 190 -1.94 -27.08 7.68
C ILE A 190 -2.36 -27.87 6.41
N SER A 191 -1.53 -28.83 5.97
CA SER A 191 -1.81 -29.75 4.85
C SER A 191 -2.63 -30.96 5.34
#